data_e1821727c42176fbd95b870fb60f4bed
#
_entry.id   e1821727c42176fbd95b870fb60f4bed
#
_cell.length_a   1.000
_cell.length_b   1.000
_cell.length_c   1.000
_cell.angle_alpha   90.00
_cell.angle_beta   90.00
_cell.angle_gamma   90.00
#
_symmetry.space_group_name_H-M   'P 1'
#
loop_
_entity.id
_entity.type
_entity.pdbx_description
1 polymer ?
#
loop_
_entity_poly.entity_id
_entity_poly.type
_entity_poly.pdbx_seq_one_letter_code
_entity_poly.pdbx_strand_id
1 'polypeptide(L)'
;MESIMTLRPLRHTFALAAVATLMLAACADDGPDAIEIDGAWARTSPAAVTMGAAYMHITARAGDEVVAVAVDESVAASAEIHTMMSADMAAEHDEMMASGEHDMNMDSGMDMDHNMDMDGDMDGQMGGGAMVMRQIMSLPLPAGETVELAPGGYHVMLIGLVDPLKVGDTIDVTLTMVSGAVRTVTAEVRDTAP
;
A
#
# COMPACT_ATOMS: atom_id res chain seq x y z
N MET A 1 -26.57 75.38 -52.36
CA MET A 1 -25.80 74.18 -52.68
C MET A 1 -25.53 73.48 -51.34
N GLU A 2 -26.48 72.65 -50.91
CA GLU A 2 -26.40 71.97 -49.65
C GLU A 2 -26.25 70.44 -49.91
N SER A 3 -25.16 69.92 -49.55
CA SER A 3 -24.91 68.48 -49.64
C SER A 3 -25.46 67.77 -48.40
N ILE A 4 -26.50 66.95 -48.61
CA ILE A 4 -27.11 66.14 -47.59
C ILE A 4 -26.25 64.92 -47.36
N MET A 5 -25.67 64.82 -46.18
CA MET A 5 -24.83 63.72 -45.74
C MET A 5 -25.69 62.68 -45.03
N THR A 6 -25.95 61.60 -45.74
CA THR A 6 -26.72 60.46 -45.21
C THR A 6 -25.88 59.60 -44.26
N LEU A 7 -26.20 59.62 -42.96
CA LEU A 7 -25.67 58.71 -42.00
C LEU A 7 -26.22 57.29 -42.19
N ARG A 8 -25.37 56.32 -42.43
CA ARG A 8 -25.72 54.90 -42.41
C ARG A 8 -25.60 54.39 -40.97
N PRO A 9 -26.57 53.64 -40.43
CA PRO A 9 -26.43 53.03 -39.10
C PRO A 9 -25.49 51.83 -39.13
N LEU A 10 -24.49 51.88 -38.29
CA LEU A 10 -23.52 50.82 -38.04
C LEU A 10 -24.21 49.67 -37.24
N ARG A 11 -24.47 48.54 -37.89
CA ARG A 11 -24.99 47.36 -37.26
C ARG A 11 -23.88 46.72 -36.42
N HIS A 12 -23.99 46.82 -35.09
CA HIS A 12 -23.13 46.12 -34.15
C HIS A 12 -23.60 44.68 -34.07
N THR A 13 -22.89 43.78 -34.75
CA THR A 13 -22.98 42.34 -34.52
C THR A 13 -22.22 42.00 -33.25
N PHE A 14 -22.96 41.75 -32.18
CA PHE A 14 -22.41 41.14 -30.96
C PHE A 14 -22.05 39.69 -31.30
N ALA A 15 -20.74 39.43 -31.46
CA ALA A 15 -20.23 38.07 -31.47
C ALA A 15 -20.19 37.57 -30.02
N LEU A 16 -21.11 36.67 -29.67
CA LEU A 16 -21.07 35.92 -28.42
C LEU A 16 -19.92 34.94 -28.49
N ALA A 17 -18.79 35.29 -27.87
CA ALA A 17 -17.70 34.35 -27.63
C ALA A 17 -18.11 33.40 -26.50
N ALA A 18 -18.56 32.20 -26.86
CA ALA A 18 -18.79 31.12 -25.92
C ALA A 18 -17.39 30.62 -25.44
N VAL A 19 -16.97 31.06 -24.25
CA VAL A 19 -15.82 30.50 -23.55
C VAL A 19 -16.24 29.12 -23.05
N ALA A 20 -15.88 28.07 -23.79
CA ALA A 20 -15.97 26.70 -23.33
C ALA A 20 -14.88 26.49 -22.26
N THR A 21 -15.24 26.68 -21.00
CA THR A 21 -14.42 26.23 -19.87
C THR A 21 -14.38 24.70 -19.89
N LEU A 22 -13.26 24.15 -20.39
CA LEU A 22 -12.94 22.74 -20.26
C LEU A 22 -12.64 22.50 -18.78
N MET A 23 -13.65 22.06 -18.02
CA MET A 23 -13.44 21.47 -16.71
C MET A 23 -12.66 20.18 -16.93
N LEU A 24 -11.34 20.20 -16.65
CA LEU A 24 -10.62 18.95 -16.38
C LEU A 24 -11.28 18.38 -15.11
N ALA A 25 -12.24 17.48 -15.30
CA ALA A 25 -12.61 16.58 -14.24
C ALA A 25 -11.35 15.77 -13.94
N ALA A 26 -10.69 16.07 -12.81
CA ALA A 26 -9.80 15.13 -12.18
C ALA A 26 -10.65 13.88 -11.96
N CYS A 27 -10.39 12.83 -12.74
CA CYS A 27 -10.96 11.52 -12.47
C CYS A 27 -10.46 11.13 -11.07
N ALA A 28 -11.29 11.35 -10.06
CA ALA A 28 -11.18 10.58 -8.85
C ALA A 28 -11.32 9.13 -9.31
N ASP A 29 -10.36 8.29 -8.94
CA ASP A 29 -10.34 6.86 -9.28
C ASP A 29 -11.37 6.15 -8.39
N ASP A 30 -12.65 6.48 -8.60
CA ASP A 30 -13.81 5.92 -7.90
C ASP A 30 -14.31 4.63 -8.58
N GLY A 31 -13.45 3.99 -9.38
CA GLY A 31 -13.76 2.71 -10.04
C GLY A 31 -13.90 1.57 -9.03
N PRO A 32 -14.49 0.44 -9.45
CA PRO A 32 -14.59 -0.77 -8.61
C PRO A 32 -13.21 -1.29 -8.15
N ASP A 33 -12.16 -0.89 -8.82
CA ASP A 33 -10.76 -1.24 -8.51
C ASP A 33 -10.06 -0.17 -7.64
N ALA A 34 -10.81 0.72 -6.99
CA ALA A 34 -10.23 1.77 -6.17
C ALA A 34 -9.46 1.16 -4.99
N ILE A 35 -8.18 1.52 -4.91
CA ILE A 35 -7.31 1.17 -3.80
C ILE A 35 -7.20 2.41 -2.93
N GLU A 36 -7.64 2.30 -1.68
CA GLU A 36 -7.56 3.32 -0.65
C GLU A 36 -6.38 3.00 0.28
N ILE A 37 -5.55 3.99 0.56
CA ILE A 37 -4.43 3.88 1.49
C ILE A 37 -4.57 5.03 2.47
N ASP A 38 -4.66 4.70 3.74
CA ASP A 38 -4.81 5.69 4.81
C ASP A 38 -3.89 5.40 6.01
N GLY A 39 -3.83 6.36 6.95
CA GLY A 39 -3.05 6.21 8.17
C GLY A 39 -1.55 5.98 7.96
N ALA A 40 -0.99 6.39 6.82
CA ALA A 40 0.43 6.15 6.50
C ALA A 40 1.36 6.94 7.44
N TRP A 41 2.28 6.21 8.07
CA TRP A 41 3.31 6.78 8.93
C TRP A 41 4.59 5.94 8.90
N ALA A 42 5.71 6.55 9.22
CA ALA A 42 6.98 5.85 9.38
C ALA A 42 7.51 6.05 10.80
N ARG A 43 8.21 5.05 11.32
CA ARG A 43 8.80 5.13 12.66
C ARG A 43 10.12 5.89 12.60
N THR A 44 10.38 6.74 13.60
CA THR A 44 11.71 7.35 13.78
C THR A 44 12.78 6.29 13.87
N SER A 45 13.97 6.60 13.38
CA SER A 45 15.13 5.71 13.47
C SER A 45 16.26 6.37 14.25
N PRO A 46 16.93 5.64 15.17
CA PRO A 46 18.12 6.15 15.86
C PRO A 46 19.25 6.45 14.87
N ALA A 47 20.11 7.39 15.24
CA ALA A 47 21.36 7.63 14.51
C ALA A 47 22.19 6.33 14.46
N ALA A 48 22.79 6.03 13.33
CA ALA A 48 23.55 4.81 13.03
C ALA A 48 22.71 3.53 12.79
N VAL A 49 21.38 3.60 12.80
CA VAL A 49 20.52 2.51 12.33
C VAL A 49 20.17 2.79 10.86
N THR A 50 20.48 1.83 9.99
CA THR A 50 20.25 1.94 8.54
C THR A 50 18.96 1.24 8.09
N MET A 51 18.10 0.88 9.03
CA MET A 51 16.81 0.26 8.78
C MET A 51 15.69 1.10 9.38
N GLY A 52 14.57 1.17 8.68
CA GLY A 52 13.36 1.84 9.12
C GLY A 52 12.13 1.01 8.79
N ALA A 53 10.97 1.47 9.24
CA ALA A 53 9.71 0.82 8.95
C ALA A 53 8.62 1.86 8.67
N ALA A 54 7.76 1.56 7.69
CA ALA A 54 6.56 2.33 7.42
C ALA A 54 5.32 1.42 7.51
N TYR A 55 4.21 2.03 7.88
CA TYR A 55 2.95 1.41 8.23
C TYR A 55 1.80 2.15 7.58
N MET A 56 0.71 1.46 7.30
CA MET A 56 -0.49 2.04 6.68
C MET A 56 -1.64 1.05 6.70
N HIS A 57 -2.82 1.51 6.35
CA HIS A 57 -3.96 0.66 6.04
C HIS A 57 -4.19 0.67 4.53
N ILE A 58 -4.47 -0.49 3.97
CA ILE A 58 -4.73 -0.63 2.53
C ILE A 58 -6.05 -1.37 2.33
N THR A 59 -6.96 -0.78 1.58
CA THR A 59 -8.25 -1.38 1.22
C THR A 59 -8.37 -1.42 -0.30
N ALA A 60 -8.53 -2.61 -0.88
CA ALA A 60 -8.80 -2.80 -2.29
C ALA A 60 -10.25 -3.26 -2.47
N ARG A 61 -11.11 -2.46 -3.13
CA ARG A 61 -12.55 -2.79 -3.27
C ARG A 61 -12.81 -4.08 -4.02
N ALA A 62 -12.06 -4.32 -5.09
CA ALA A 62 -12.19 -5.53 -5.92
C ALA A 62 -11.23 -6.65 -5.51
N GLY A 63 -10.38 -6.40 -4.51
CA GLY A 63 -9.24 -7.24 -4.21
C GLY A 63 -8.08 -6.97 -5.16
N ASP A 64 -6.86 -7.12 -4.67
CA ASP A 64 -5.62 -6.97 -5.43
C ASP A 64 -4.47 -7.61 -4.63
N GLU A 65 -3.25 -7.36 -5.01
CA GLU A 65 -2.06 -7.85 -4.33
C GLU A 65 -0.92 -6.83 -4.50
N VAL A 66 -0.26 -6.43 -3.41
CA VAL A 66 0.94 -5.60 -3.50
C VAL A 66 2.13 -6.50 -3.82
N VAL A 67 2.79 -6.26 -4.96
CA VAL A 67 3.93 -7.06 -5.42
C VAL A 67 5.27 -6.33 -5.37
N ALA A 68 5.24 -5.01 -5.19
CA ALA A 68 6.47 -4.25 -4.98
C ALA A 68 6.19 -3.00 -4.16
N VAL A 69 7.17 -2.59 -3.39
CA VAL A 69 7.21 -1.32 -2.68
C VAL A 69 8.52 -0.60 -3.00
N ALA A 70 8.47 0.72 -3.05
CA ALA A 70 9.64 1.54 -3.32
C ALA A 70 9.57 2.86 -2.54
N VAL A 71 10.73 3.44 -2.29
CA VAL A 71 10.92 4.80 -1.78
C VAL A 71 11.96 5.50 -2.63
N ASP A 72 12.10 6.82 -2.50
CA ASP A 72 13.15 7.55 -3.19
C ASP A 72 14.55 7.12 -2.68
N GLU A 73 15.52 7.00 -3.57
CA GLU A 73 16.89 6.59 -3.25
C GLU A 73 17.59 7.57 -2.27
N SER A 74 17.10 8.80 -2.15
CA SER A 74 17.55 9.75 -1.12
C SER A 74 17.06 9.40 0.28
N VAL A 75 16.05 8.53 0.41
CA VAL A 75 15.51 8.05 1.70
C VAL A 75 16.16 6.72 2.09
N ALA A 76 16.09 5.72 1.21
CA ALA A 76 16.66 4.39 1.47
C ALA A 76 17.07 3.71 0.17
N ALA A 77 18.03 2.77 0.27
CA ALA A 77 18.51 2.02 -0.89
C ALA A 77 17.45 1.07 -1.48
N SER A 78 16.58 0.51 -0.63
CA SER A 78 15.45 -0.33 -1.05
C SER A 78 14.33 -0.34 -0.03
N ALA A 79 13.15 -0.78 -0.48
CA ALA A 79 12.02 -1.07 0.38
C ALA A 79 11.48 -2.47 0.08
N GLU A 80 11.02 -3.17 1.11
CA GLU A 80 10.52 -4.55 1.03
C GLU A 80 9.28 -4.73 1.91
N ILE A 81 8.43 -5.69 1.58
CA ILE A 81 7.31 -6.06 2.45
C ILE A 81 7.76 -7.16 3.38
N HIS A 82 7.58 -6.96 4.67
CA HIS A 82 7.93 -7.93 5.71
C HIS A 82 6.74 -8.25 6.59
N THR A 83 6.79 -9.40 7.24
CA THR A 83 5.85 -9.79 8.30
C THR A 83 6.58 -10.40 9.48
N MET A 84 5.92 -10.38 10.63
CA MET A 84 6.36 -11.12 11.81
C MET A 84 5.62 -12.44 11.87
N MET A 85 6.33 -13.55 11.96
CA MET A 85 5.75 -14.90 12.08
C MET A 85 6.53 -15.72 13.11
N SER A 86 5.94 -16.82 13.58
CA SER A 86 6.68 -17.73 14.46
C SER A 86 7.85 -18.38 13.72
N ALA A 87 8.89 -18.75 14.47
CA ALA A 87 10.08 -19.39 13.88
C ALA A 87 9.74 -20.68 13.12
N ASP A 88 8.73 -21.43 13.57
CA ASP A 88 8.29 -22.66 12.92
C ASP A 88 7.64 -22.36 11.56
N MET A 89 6.73 -21.37 11.50
CA MET A 89 6.13 -20.92 10.25
C MET A 89 7.15 -20.29 9.28
N ALA A 90 8.17 -19.63 9.82
CA ALA A 90 9.23 -19.06 9.01
C ALA A 90 10.11 -20.15 8.35
N ALA A 91 10.32 -21.27 9.01
CA ALA A 91 11.06 -22.42 8.44
C ALA A 91 10.26 -23.05 7.28
N GLU A 92 8.96 -23.25 7.46
CA GLU A 92 8.07 -23.75 6.38
C GLU A 92 8.04 -22.79 5.19
N HIS A 93 7.96 -21.48 5.45
CA HIS A 93 7.99 -20.45 4.41
C HIS A 93 9.31 -20.49 3.62
N ASP A 94 10.45 -20.59 4.31
CA ASP A 94 11.77 -20.65 3.68
C ASP A 94 11.89 -21.90 2.78
N GLU A 95 11.32 -23.05 3.20
CA GLU A 95 11.30 -24.28 2.39
C GLU A 95 10.43 -24.12 1.13
N MET A 96 9.25 -23.48 1.23
CA MET A 96 8.37 -23.20 0.08
C MET A 96 9.04 -22.27 -0.92
N MET A 97 9.74 -21.24 -0.44
CA MET A 97 10.48 -20.31 -1.30
C MET A 97 11.67 -20.98 -1.99
N ALA A 98 12.34 -21.92 -1.33
CA ALA A 98 13.48 -22.65 -1.89
C ALA A 98 13.06 -23.68 -2.96
N SER A 99 11.85 -24.26 -2.85
CA SER A 99 11.35 -25.26 -3.79
C SER A 99 10.85 -24.68 -5.11
N GLY A 100 10.54 -23.37 -5.15
CA GLY A 100 10.06 -22.70 -6.37
C GLY A 100 8.71 -23.20 -6.89
N GLU A 101 8.00 -24.01 -6.11
CA GLU A 101 6.70 -24.56 -6.47
C GLU A 101 5.57 -23.61 -6.04
N HIS A 102 5.25 -22.65 -6.90
CA HIS A 102 3.98 -21.94 -6.85
C HIS A 102 2.88 -22.83 -7.49
N ASP A 103 2.56 -23.93 -6.85
CA ASP A 103 1.37 -24.71 -7.24
C ASP A 103 0.14 -24.04 -6.62
N MET A 104 -0.46 -23.12 -7.38
CA MET A 104 -1.78 -22.56 -7.10
C MET A 104 -2.86 -23.60 -7.41
N ASN A 105 -2.83 -24.76 -6.77
CA ASN A 105 -3.89 -25.74 -6.85
C ASN A 105 -4.57 -25.86 -5.48
N MET A 106 -5.40 -24.89 -5.14
CA MET A 106 -6.36 -25.02 -4.06
C MET A 106 -7.54 -25.85 -4.55
N ASP A 107 -7.33 -27.15 -4.69
CA ASP A 107 -8.45 -28.10 -4.74
C ASP A 107 -8.87 -28.40 -3.30
N SER A 108 -10.00 -27.81 -2.92
CA SER A 108 -10.62 -27.97 -1.61
C SER A 108 -11.28 -29.33 -1.47
N GLY A 109 -10.49 -30.35 -1.19
CA GLY A 109 -10.96 -31.64 -0.71
C GLY A 109 -10.84 -31.70 0.82
N MET A 110 -11.77 -31.09 1.54
CA MET A 110 -11.90 -31.30 2.99
C MET A 110 -12.62 -32.63 3.24
N ASP A 111 -11.88 -33.70 3.34
CA ASP A 111 -12.33 -34.92 4.04
C ASP A 111 -12.09 -34.71 5.54
N MET A 112 -13.13 -34.25 6.25
CA MET A 112 -13.16 -34.19 7.70
C MET A 112 -13.47 -35.53 8.28
N ASP A 113 -12.47 -36.37 8.49
CA ASP A 113 -12.59 -37.52 9.40
C ASP A 113 -12.24 -37.06 10.82
N HIS A 114 -13.29 -36.68 11.56
CA HIS A 114 -13.21 -36.34 12.97
C HIS A 114 -13.16 -37.59 13.80
N ASN A 115 -11.97 -38.07 14.13
CA ASN A 115 -11.77 -38.97 15.24
C ASN A 115 -11.26 -38.15 16.43
N MET A 116 -12.18 -37.66 17.26
CA MET A 116 -11.84 -37.02 18.53
C MET A 116 -11.64 -38.07 19.60
N ASP A 117 -10.43 -38.51 19.80
CA ASP A 117 -10.02 -39.08 21.08
C ASP A 117 -9.57 -37.92 22.01
N MET A 118 -10.48 -37.52 22.90
CA MET A 118 -10.20 -36.60 24.00
C MET A 118 -9.66 -37.41 25.17
N ASP A 119 -8.36 -37.53 25.28
CA ASP A 119 -7.69 -37.83 26.53
C ASP A 119 -6.27 -37.26 26.48
N GLY A 120 -6.00 -36.25 27.27
CA GLY A 120 -4.60 -35.78 27.40
C GLY A 120 -4.49 -34.35 27.87
N ASP A 121 -4.32 -34.19 29.15
CA ASP A 121 -3.63 -33.14 29.90
C ASP A 121 -3.35 -31.81 29.18
N MET A 122 -4.17 -30.80 29.48
CA MET A 122 -3.86 -29.40 29.19
C MET A 122 -2.72 -28.92 30.11
N ASP A 123 -1.51 -29.35 29.87
CA ASP A 123 -0.34 -28.63 30.33
C ASP A 123 -0.18 -27.41 29.39
N GLY A 124 -0.49 -26.24 29.92
CA GLY A 124 -0.42 -24.95 29.20
C GLY A 124 1.00 -24.57 28.86
N GLN A 125 1.59 -25.29 27.91
CA GLN A 125 2.76 -24.85 27.18
C GLN A 125 2.27 -23.84 26.15
N MET A 126 2.05 -22.58 26.57
CA MET A 126 2.09 -21.47 25.64
C MET A 126 3.49 -21.49 25.02
N GLY A 127 3.62 -22.20 23.92
CA GLY A 127 4.79 -22.14 23.06
C GLY A 127 4.92 -20.74 22.52
N GLY A 128 5.53 -19.85 23.29
CA GLY A 128 5.99 -18.56 22.82
C GLY A 128 7.15 -18.79 21.85
N GLY A 129 6.87 -19.35 20.67
CA GLY A 129 7.86 -19.50 19.61
C GLY A 129 8.44 -18.10 19.34
N ALA A 130 9.76 -18.02 19.20
CA ALA A 130 10.41 -16.77 18.87
C ALA A 130 9.78 -16.19 17.60
N MET A 131 9.33 -14.94 17.66
CA MET A 131 8.84 -14.24 16.48
C MET A 131 10.03 -13.79 15.65
N VAL A 132 10.00 -14.07 14.37
CA VAL A 132 11.04 -13.69 13.42
C VAL A 132 10.43 -12.85 12.31
N MET A 133 11.20 -11.89 11.81
CA MET A 133 10.83 -11.05 10.69
C MET A 133 11.21 -11.77 9.40
N ARG A 134 10.28 -11.81 8.43
CA ARG A 134 10.52 -12.40 7.11
C ARG A 134 10.02 -11.48 6.03
N GLN A 135 10.80 -11.39 4.96
CA GLN A 135 10.32 -10.79 3.71
C GLN A 135 9.25 -11.70 3.11
N ILE A 136 8.21 -11.09 2.56
CA ILE A 136 7.20 -11.76 1.74
C ILE A 136 7.24 -11.18 0.32
N MET A 137 7.00 -12.04 -0.67
CA MET A 137 7.07 -11.65 -2.07
C MET A 137 5.89 -10.79 -2.49
N SER A 138 4.76 -10.94 -1.81
CA SER A 138 3.55 -10.19 -2.07
C SER A 138 2.65 -10.11 -0.85
N LEU A 139 1.76 -9.12 -0.84
CA LEU A 139 0.76 -8.91 0.21
C LEU A 139 -0.62 -8.96 -0.41
N PRO A 140 -1.40 -10.04 -0.17
CA PRO A 140 -2.77 -10.13 -0.64
C PRO A 140 -3.66 -9.05 -0.02
N LEU A 141 -4.53 -8.46 -0.84
CA LEU A 141 -5.54 -7.49 -0.46
C LEU A 141 -6.92 -8.07 -0.78
N PRO A 142 -7.58 -8.76 0.15
CA PRO A 142 -8.91 -9.32 -0.08
C PRO A 142 -9.94 -8.23 -0.43
N ALA A 143 -10.91 -8.57 -1.28
CA ALA A 143 -11.89 -7.61 -1.77
C ALA A 143 -12.70 -6.96 -0.64
N GLY A 144 -12.62 -5.64 -0.53
CA GLY A 144 -13.35 -4.84 0.45
C GLY A 144 -12.86 -4.97 1.89
N GLU A 145 -11.78 -5.72 2.14
CA GLU A 145 -11.16 -5.82 3.47
C GLU A 145 -9.98 -4.84 3.59
N THR A 146 -9.79 -4.32 4.79
CA THR A 146 -8.64 -3.49 5.10
C THR A 146 -7.50 -4.37 5.62
N VAL A 147 -6.38 -4.35 4.93
CA VAL A 147 -5.14 -4.97 5.39
C VAL A 147 -4.34 -3.93 6.14
N GLU A 148 -4.02 -4.23 7.39
CA GLU A 148 -3.27 -3.37 8.29
C GLU A 148 -1.78 -3.73 8.27
N LEU A 149 -0.94 -2.75 7.93
CA LEU A 149 0.50 -2.80 8.15
C LEU A 149 0.80 -2.07 9.46
N ALA A 150 1.20 -2.82 10.49
CA ALA A 150 1.40 -2.30 11.85
C ALA A 150 2.61 -2.92 12.53
N PRO A 151 3.16 -2.30 13.59
CA PRO A 151 4.23 -2.88 14.37
C PRO A 151 3.88 -4.27 14.90
N GLY A 152 4.71 -5.27 14.62
CA GLY A 152 4.46 -6.65 15.01
C GLY A 152 3.67 -7.48 13.99
N GLY A 153 3.20 -6.88 12.91
CA GLY A 153 2.53 -7.52 11.78
C GLY A 153 3.25 -7.25 10.47
N TYR A 154 2.46 -7.07 9.41
CA TYR A 154 2.98 -6.61 8.12
C TYR A 154 3.55 -5.20 8.24
N HIS A 155 4.60 -4.92 7.50
CA HIS A 155 5.19 -3.59 7.41
C HIS A 155 6.04 -3.43 6.15
N VAL A 156 6.24 -2.18 5.73
CA VAL A 156 7.23 -1.85 4.72
C VAL A 156 8.56 -1.62 5.43
N MET A 157 9.52 -2.49 5.17
CA MET A 157 10.89 -2.37 5.67
C MET A 157 11.69 -1.45 4.75
N LEU A 158 12.31 -0.42 5.32
CA LEU A 158 13.23 0.48 4.63
C LEU A 158 14.65 0.03 4.92
N ILE A 159 15.43 -0.26 3.88
CA ILE A 159 16.76 -0.85 4.00
C ILE A 159 17.79 0.12 3.42
N GLY A 160 18.85 0.37 4.17
CA GLY A 160 19.90 1.28 3.76
C GLY A 160 19.47 2.74 3.82
N LEU A 161 18.85 3.16 4.94
CA LEU A 161 18.51 4.56 5.16
C LEU A 161 19.73 5.46 4.96
N VAL A 162 19.58 6.52 4.17
CA VAL A 162 20.62 7.52 3.90
C VAL A 162 20.84 8.40 5.12
N ASP A 163 19.75 8.85 5.73
CA ASP A 163 19.71 9.64 6.94
C ASP A 163 18.72 9.06 7.96
N PRO A 164 18.92 9.29 9.27
CA PRO A 164 17.95 8.90 10.29
C PRO A 164 16.61 9.61 10.07
N LEU A 165 15.51 8.86 10.16
CA LEU A 165 14.15 9.39 10.12
C LEU A 165 13.83 10.13 11.43
N LYS A 166 13.43 11.40 11.34
CA LYS A 166 13.13 12.28 12.50
C LYS A 166 11.66 12.64 12.53
N VAL A 167 11.12 12.81 13.74
CA VAL A 167 9.74 13.27 13.93
C VAL A 167 9.47 14.53 13.10
N GLY A 168 8.40 14.51 12.32
CA GLY A 168 7.96 15.59 11.47
C GLY A 168 8.53 15.56 10.06
N ASP A 169 9.49 14.67 9.76
CA ASP A 169 9.88 14.38 8.37
C ASP A 169 8.72 13.66 7.65
N THR A 170 8.78 13.65 6.33
CA THR A 170 7.86 12.88 5.50
C THR A 170 8.63 12.06 4.48
N ILE A 171 8.12 10.87 4.16
CA ILE A 171 8.64 10.02 3.10
C ILE A 171 7.49 9.58 2.19
N ASP A 172 7.76 9.48 0.89
CA ASP A 172 6.81 8.93 -0.06
C ASP A 172 7.07 7.44 -0.27
N VAL A 173 6.05 6.64 -0.03
CA VAL A 173 6.07 5.18 -0.25
C VAL A 173 5.21 4.86 -1.47
N THR A 174 5.80 4.24 -2.47
CA THR A 174 5.12 3.81 -3.69
C THR A 174 4.86 2.31 -3.63
N LEU A 175 3.61 1.92 -3.84
CA LEU A 175 3.16 0.53 -3.91
C LEU A 175 2.76 0.19 -5.34
N THR A 176 3.19 -0.96 -5.83
CA THR A 176 2.81 -1.50 -7.13
C THR A 176 1.98 -2.75 -6.91
N MET A 177 0.83 -2.81 -7.56
CA MET A 177 -0.14 -3.90 -7.46
C MET A 177 -0.01 -4.88 -8.62
N VAL A 178 -0.48 -6.10 -8.43
CA VAL A 178 -0.57 -7.12 -9.49
C VAL A 178 -1.44 -6.66 -10.65
N SER A 179 -2.50 -5.90 -10.40
CA SER A 179 -3.34 -5.28 -11.43
C SER A 179 -2.60 -4.28 -12.31
N GLY A 180 -1.38 -3.89 -11.94
CA GLY A 180 -0.61 -2.82 -12.57
C GLY A 180 -0.93 -1.43 -12.01
N ALA A 181 -1.83 -1.32 -11.04
CA ALA A 181 -2.07 -0.06 -10.35
C ALA A 181 -0.83 0.34 -9.53
N VAL A 182 -0.51 1.63 -9.54
CA VAL A 182 0.57 2.21 -8.75
C VAL A 182 -0.02 3.29 -7.86
N ARG A 183 0.31 3.25 -6.58
CA ARG A 183 -0.14 4.24 -5.58
C ARG A 183 1.05 4.75 -4.79
N THR A 184 1.13 6.06 -4.65
CA THR A 184 2.13 6.70 -3.79
C THR A 184 1.42 7.38 -2.63
N VAL A 185 1.87 7.11 -1.41
CA VAL A 185 1.34 7.71 -0.19
C VAL A 185 2.46 8.39 0.58
N THR A 186 2.19 9.57 1.12
CA THR A 186 3.12 10.28 2.00
C THR A 186 2.94 9.81 3.43
N ALA A 187 3.98 9.25 4.01
CA ALA A 187 4.04 8.80 5.40
C ALA A 187 4.76 9.82 6.27
N GLU A 188 4.10 10.31 7.31
CA GLU A 188 4.72 11.19 8.30
C GLU A 188 5.56 10.39 9.29
N VAL A 189 6.77 10.88 9.59
CA VAL A 189 7.67 10.23 10.56
C VAL A 189 7.24 10.57 11.99
N ARG A 190 6.98 9.54 12.80
CA ARG A 190 6.48 9.65 14.18
C ARG A 190 7.17 8.66 15.13
N ASP A 191 7.13 8.95 16.43
CA ASP A 191 7.64 8.03 17.46
C ASP A 191 6.65 6.88 17.76
N THR A 192 5.35 7.15 17.61
CA THR A 192 4.25 6.21 17.91
C THR A 192 3.23 6.23 16.79
N ALA A 193 2.45 5.17 16.70
CA ALA A 193 1.29 5.09 15.81
C ALA A 193 0.31 6.26 16.08
N PRO A 194 -0.40 6.73 15.04
CA PRO A 194 -1.41 7.77 15.15
C PRO A 194 -2.59 7.36 16.02
#